data_4bf0a5cfe21a4a74ebc743e6254340fc
#
_entry.id   4bf0a5cfe21a4a74ebc743e6254340fc
#
_cell.length_a   1.000
_cell.length_b   1.000
_cell.length_c   1.000
_cell.angle_alpha   90.00
_cell.angle_beta   90.00
_cell.angle_gamma   90.00
#
_symmetry.space_group_name_H-M   'P 1'
#
loop_
_entity.id
_entity.type
_entity.pdbx_description
1 polymer ?
#
loop_
_entity_poly.entity_id
_entity_poly.type
_entity_poly.pdbx_seq_one_letter_code
_entity_poly.pdbx_strand_id
1 'polypeptide(L)'
;MLRQRHLLGIEPLGPDEITAILDRAQGYAEDARRGIKHYDALAGLTQVNMFFENSTRTQASFEIAGKRLGADVMSMAMQASSLAKGETLIDTALTLNAMRPDLLVVRHPHSGAVDLLAQKVECAVVNAGDGRHEHPTQALLDALTIRRAKGRLHRLTVAICGDIAHSRVARSNLILLGKMENRVRLVGPPTLMPAGVAELGVEVTDDMGAGLRDADVVMMLRLQRERMDGAFIPSEREYYHRFGLDAAKLSRAKPDAIVMHPGPMNRGVEIDGTLADDINRSVIQEQVEMGVAVRMAAMDLLAADRGPRG
;
A
#
# COMPACT_ATOMS: atom_id res chain seq x y z
N MET A 1 -8.98 -12.44 -14.73
CA MET A 1 -7.66 -13.10 -14.51
C MET A 1 -6.58 -12.05 -14.66
N LEU A 2 -5.53 -12.12 -13.84
CA LEU A 2 -4.37 -11.24 -13.95
C LEU A 2 -3.51 -11.73 -15.12
N ARG A 3 -3.04 -10.80 -15.97
CA ARG A 3 -2.09 -11.13 -17.04
C ARG A 3 -0.67 -11.33 -16.53
N GLN A 4 -0.43 -10.82 -15.31
CA GLN A 4 0.88 -10.80 -14.68
C GLN A 4 1.08 -12.03 -13.80
N ARG A 5 2.24 -12.66 -13.92
CA ARG A 5 2.66 -13.76 -13.03
C ARG A 5 2.94 -13.31 -11.60
N HIS A 6 3.31 -12.06 -11.43
CA HIS A 6 3.72 -11.44 -10.17
C HIS A 6 2.94 -10.14 -9.95
N LEU A 7 2.79 -9.71 -8.70
CA LEU A 7 2.29 -8.38 -8.35
C LEU A 7 3.45 -7.54 -7.79
N LEU A 8 4.26 -6.96 -8.67
CA LEU A 8 5.46 -6.19 -8.30
C LEU A 8 5.19 -4.70 -8.13
N GLY A 9 4.19 -4.16 -8.84
CA GLY A 9 3.80 -2.77 -8.82
C GLY A 9 2.39 -2.57 -9.38
N ILE A 10 1.94 -1.33 -9.39
CA ILE A 10 0.67 -0.93 -10.02
C ILE A 10 0.87 -0.65 -11.51
N GLU A 11 2.08 -0.23 -11.91
CA GLU A 11 2.35 0.16 -13.30
C GLU A 11 1.97 -0.91 -14.34
N PRO A 12 2.24 -2.22 -14.14
CA PRO A 12 1.88 -3.25 -15.11
C PRO A 12 0.37 -3.57 -15.17
N LEU A 13 -0.41 -3.17 -14.15
CA LEU A 13 -1.84 -3.51 -14.09
C LEU A 13 -2.68 -2.57 -14.96
N GLY A 14 -3.58 -3.14 -15.75
CA GLY A 14 -4.63 -2.38 -16.43
C GLY A 14 -5.80 -2.01 -15.49
N PRO A 15 -6.66 -1.03 -15.88
CA PRO A 15 -7.86 -0.68 -15.10
C PRO A 15 -8.78 -1.87 -14.82
N ASP A 16 -8.92 -2.78 -15.79
CA ASP A 16 -9.75 -3.99 -15.64
C ASP A 16 -9.18 -4.96 -14.60
N GLU A 17 -7.86 -5.12 -14.57
CA GLU A 17 -7.18 -5.96 -13.58
C GLU A 17 -7.27 -5.35 -12.18
N ILE A 18 -7.11 -4.04 -12.05
CA ILE A 18 -7.33 -3.31 -10.80
C ILE A 18 -8.78 -3.55 -10.34
N THR A 19 -9.76 -3.36 -11.21
CA THR A 19 -11.18 -3.57 -10.90
C THR A 19 -11.45 -5.01 -10.46
N ALA A 20 -10.90 -6.00 -11.17
CA ALA A 20 -11.07 -7.41 -10.82
C ALA A 20 -10.51 -7.75 -9.41
N ILE A 21 -9.34 -7.18 -9.04
CA ILE A 21 -8.78 -7.35 -7.69
C ILE A 21 -9.71 -6.70 -6.66
N LEU A 22 -10.19 -5.48 -6.93
CA LEU A 22 -11.08 -4.77 -6.00
C LEU A 22 -12.43 -5.45 -5.82
N ASP A 23 -13.01 -6.03 -6.89
CA ASP A 23 -14.29 -6.75 -6.82
C ASP A 23 -14.14 -8.05 -6.02
N ARG A 24 -13.06 -8.80 -6.26
CA ARG A 24 -12.74 -10.01 -5.48
C ARG A 24 -12.52 -9.68 -4.00
N ALA A 25 -11.77 -8.60 -3.73
CA ALA A 25 -11.52 -8.13 -2.37
C ALA A 25 -12.78 -7.64 -1.66
N GLN A 26 -13.71 -6.99 -2.38
CA GLN A 26 -15.00 -6.60 -1.85
C GLN A 26 -15.78 -7.81 -1.35
N GLY A 27 -15.82 -8.90 -2.11
CA GLY A 27 -16.47 -10.16 -1.68
C GLY A 27 -15.86 -10.70 -0.39
N TYR A 28 -14.53 -10.79 -0.30
CA TYR A 28 -13.85 -11.23 0.94
C TYR A 28 -14.11 -10.32 2.14
N ALA A 29 -14.19 -9.00 1.94
CA ALA A 29 -14.50 -8.07 3.01
C ALA A 29 -15.94 -8.22 3.51
N GLU A 30 -16.91 -8.43 2.61
CA GLU A 30 -18.32 -8.65 2.95
C GLU A 30 -18.52 -9.98 3.67
N ASP A 31 -17.91 -11.04 3.19
CA ASP A 31 -17.96 -12.36 3.82
C ASP A 31 -17.34 -12.34 5.21
N ALA A 32 -16.21 -11.66 5.39
CA ALA A 32 -15.57 -11.51 6.70
C ALA A 32 -16.49 -10.81 7.73
N ARG A 33 -17.25 -9.80 7.30
CA ARG A 33 -18.26 -9.12 8.14
C ARG A 33 -19.45 -10.03 8.49
N ARG A 34 -19.76 -11.03 7.64
CA ARG A 34 -20.76 -12.08 7.89
C ARG A 34 -20.22 -13.25 8.72
N GLY A 35 -18.93 -13.21 9.12
CA GLY A 35 -18.27 -14.28 9.88
C GLY A 35 -17.63 -15.36 9.03
N ILE A 36 -17.72 -15.30 7.69
CA ILE A 36 -17.08 -16.26 6.77
C ILE A 36 -15.62 -15.83 6.56
N LYS A 37 -14.67 -16.63 7.04
CA LYS A 37 -13.25 -16.26 7.07
C LYS A 37 -12.31 -17.32 6.50
N HIS A 38 -12.82 -18.50 6.12
CA HIS A 38 -12.02 -19.61 5.63
C HIS A 38 -12.45 -20.02 4.23
N TYR A 39 -11.44 -20.26 3.39
CA TYR A 39 -11.57 -20.64 1.99
C TYR A 39 -10.48 -21.65 1.65
N ASP A 40 -10.70 -22.44 0.63
CA ASP A 40 -9.75 -23.45 0.14
C ASP A 40 -9.02 -23.01 -1.15
N ALA A 41 -9.05 -21.70 -1.45
CA ALA A 41 -8.50 -21.17 -2.70
C ALA A 41 -6.97 -21.40 -2.85
N LEU A 42 -6.25 -21.50 -1.72
CA LEU A 42 -4.82 -21.82 -1.67
C LEU A 42 -4.53 -23.12 -0.91
N ALA A 43 -5.51 -24.02 -0.77
CA ALA A 43 -5.31 -25.29 -0.08
C ALA A 43 -4.20 -26.11 -0.74
N GLY A 44 -3.24 -26.59 0.05
CA GLY A 44 -2.07 -27.33 -0.41
C GLY A 44 -0.98 -26.48 -1.06
N LEU A 45 -1.11 -25.17 -1.10
CA LEU A 45 -0.08 -24.24 -1.58
C LEU A 45 0.72 -23.65 -0.42
N THR A 46 2.02 -23.43 -0.64
CA THR A 46 2.94 -22.86 0.35
C THR A 46 3.18 -21.37 0.06
N GLN A 47 2.85 -20.54 1.05
CA GLN A 47 3.16 -19.11 1.06
C GLN A 47 4.34 -18.82 1.98
N VAL A 48 5.38 -18.16 1.47
CA VAL A 48 6.52 -17.69 2.26
C VAL A 48 6.53 -16.18 2.34
N ASN A 49 6.50 -15.62 3.55
CA ASN A 49 6.61 -14.20 3.81
C ASN A 49 8.06 -13.85 4.20
N MET A 50 8.72 -13.06 3.37
CA MET A 50 10.12 -12.62 3.54
C MET A 50 10.18 -11.12 3.81
N PHE A 51 10.42 -10.74 5.06
CA PHE A 51 10.46 -9.34 5.45
C PHE A 51 11.88 -8.92 5.86
N PHE A 52 12.54 -8.17 4.97
CA PHE A 52 13.86 -7.56 5.20
C PHE A 52 13.77 -6.21 5.90
N GLU A 53 12.58 -5.66 6.03
CA GLU A 53 12.26 -4.42 6.73
C GLU A 53 11.09 -4.69 7.70
N ASN A 54 11.19 -4.23 8.93
CA ASN A 54 10.16 -4.45 9.94
C ASN A 54 8.82 -3.85 9.53
N SER A 55 7.76 -4.65 9.61
CA SER A 55 6.39 -4.19 9.37
C SER A 55 5.36 -5.13 9.98
N THR A 56 5.03 -4.93 11.23
CA THR A 56 4.08 -5.77 11.97
C THR A 56 2.72 -5.86 11.27
N ARG A 57 2.14 -4.72 10.86
CA ARG A 57 0.84 -4.70 10.18
C ARG A 57 0.82 -5.44 8.85
N THR A 58 1.80 -5.15 7.98
CA THR A 58 1.85 -5.77 6.65
C THR A 58 2.09 -7.25 6.76
N GLN A 59 3.03 -7.68 7.60
CA GLN A 59 3.33 -9.09 7.83
C GLN A 59 2.12 -9.85 8.37
N ALA A 60 1.54 -9.37 9.48
CA ALA A 60 0.36 -9.98 10.08
C ALA A 60 -0.82 -10.07 9.09
N SER A 61 -1.03 -9.02 8.29
CA SER A 61 -2.11 -8.99 7.31
C SER A 61 -1.92 -10.01 6.18
N PHE A 62 -0.70 -10.22 5.67
CA PHE A 62 -0.40 -11.27 4.69
C PHE A 62 -0.50 -12.68 5.30
N GLU A 63 -0.07 -12.83 6.54
CA GLU A 63 -0.18 -14.11 7.25
C GLU A 63 -1.65 -14.49 7.48
N ILE A 64 -2.47 -13.54 7.94
CA ILE A 64 -3.91 -13.75 8.09
C ILE A 64 -4.56 -14.06 6.74
N ALA A 65 -4.20 -13.33 5.68
CA ALA A 65 -4.77 -13.54 4.35
C ALA A 65 -4.47 -14.94 3.81
N GLY A 66 -3.22 -15.41 3.89
CA GLY A 66 -2.86 -16.74 3.44
C GLY A 66 -3.56 -17.86 4.22
N LYS A 67 -3.57 -17.74 5.57
CA LYS A 67 -4.27 -18.71 6.44
C LYS A 67 -5.78 -18.75 6.16
N ARG A 68 -6.40 -17.61 5.86
CA ARG A 68 -7.83 -17.57 5.48
C ARG A 68 -8.11 -18.22 4.14
N LEU A 69 -7.15 -18.21 3.22
CA LEU A 69 -7.24 -18.85 1.92
C LEU A 69 -6.86 -20.35 1.95
N GLY A 70 -6.46 -20.89 3.12
CA GLY A 70 -6.09 -22.31 3.27
C GLY A 70 -4.64 -22.63 2.93
N ALA A 71 -3.77 -21.62 2.75
CA ALA A 71 -2.35 -21.83 2.47
C ALA A 71 -1.56 -22.29 3.71
N ASP A 72 -0.51 -23.09 3.48
CA ASP A 72 0.57 -23.30 4.45
C ASP A 72 1.47 -22.07 4.49
N VAL A 73 1.38 -21.26 5.56
CA VAL A 73 2.05 -19.97 5.66
C VAL A 73 3.29 -20.05 6.55
N MET A 74 4.44 -19.69 6.00
CA MET A 74 5.70 -19.54 6.72
C MET A 74 6.14 -18.06 6.68
N SER A 75 6.40 -17.47 7.85
CA SER A 75 6.92 -16.10 7.97
C SER A 75 8.36 -16.11 8.44
N MET A 76 9.27 -15.50 7.67
CA MET A 76 10.70 -15.42 7.94
C MET A 76 11.12 -14.00 8.29
N ALA A 77 11.71 -13.81 9.48
CA ALA A 77 12.33 -12.56 9.88
C ALA A 77 13.77 -12.52 9.33
N MET A 78 13.95 -11.92 8.16
CA MET A 78 15.21 -11.96 7.41
C MET A 78 16.36 -11.20 8.08
N GLN A 79 16.07 -10.24 8.97
CA GLN A 79 17.11 -9.50 9.72
C GLN A 79 17.90 -10.39 10.70
N ALA A 80 17.32 -11.49 11.16
CA ALA A 80 17.94 -12.45 12.09
C ALA A 80 18.48 -13.70 11.38
N SER A 81 18.42 -13.77 10.06
CA SER A 81 18.72 -14.96 9.25
C SER A 81 20.14 -14.96 8.69
N SER A 82 20.43 -15.91 7.78
CA SER A 82 21.72 -16.11 7.09
C SER A 82 22.27 -14.89 6.36
N LEU A 83 21.46 -13.86 6.05
CA LEU A 83 21.97 -12.57 5.54
C LEU A 83 22.98 -11.92 6.50
N ALA A 84 22.81 -12.10 7.82
CA ALA A 84 23.80 -11.68 8.80
C ALA A 84 25.15 -12.41 8.65
N LYS A 85 25.19 -13.52 7.88
CA LYS A 85 26.38 -14.31 7.57
C LYS A 85 26.98 -14.01 6.19
N GLY A 86 26.47 -12.97 5.48
CA GLY A 86 26.98 -12.57 4.17
C GLY A 86 26.32 -13.24 2.95
N GLU A 87 25.19 -13.96 3.14
CA GLU A 87 24.41 -14.51 2.03
C GLU A 87 23.77 -13.37 1.22
N THR A 88 23.82 -13.47 -0.12
CA THR A 88 23.22 -12.45 -0.99
C THR A 88 21.69 -12.66 -1.11
N LEU A 89 20.96 -11.61 -1.53
CA LEU A 89 19.53 -11.71 -1.83
C LEU A 89 19.24 -12.78 -2.89
N ILE A 90 20.15 -12.93 -3.88
CA ILE A 90 19.99 -13.90 -4.96
C ILE A 90 20.18 -15.32 -4.42
N ASP A 91 21.18 -15.58 -3.57
CA ASP A 91 21.39 -16.89 -2.97
C ASP A 91 20.21 -17.32 -2.10
N THR A 92 19.67 -16.37 -1.31
CA THR A 92 18.45 -16.59 -0.53
C THR A 92 17.27 -16.93 -1.44
N ALA A 93 17.10 -16.21 -2.55
CA ALA A 93 16.02 -16.47 -3.52
C ALA A 93 16.15 -17.86 -4.14
N LEU A 94 17.36 -18.28 -4.56
CA LEU A 94 17.61 -19.59 -5.16
C LEU A 94 17.41 -20.72 -4.15
N THR A 95 17.85 -20.52 -2.90
CA THR A 95 17.63 -21.49 -1.81
C THR A 95 16.15 -21.73 -1.56
N LEU A 96 15.35 -20.65 -1.49
CA LEU A 96 13.91 -20.75 -1.31
C LEU A 96 13.22 -21.34 -2.54
N ASN A 97 13.67 -20.98 -3.75
CA ASN A 97 13.12 -21.55 -4.99
C ASN A 97 13.29 -23.08 -5.05
N ALA A 98 14.43 -23.58 -4.53
CA ALA A 98 14.66 -25.03 -4.42
C ALA A 98 13.69 -25.75 -3.47
N MET A 99 13.09 -25.03 -2.52
CA MET A 99 12.02 -25.55 -1.63
C MET A 99 10.63 -25.52 -2.28
N ARG A 100 10.53 -25.01 -3.51
CA ARG A 100 9.32 -24.95 -4.34
C ARG A 100 8.10 -24.30 -3.66
N PRO A 101 8.22 -23.09 -3.10
CA PRO A 101 7.05 -22.36 -2.65
C PRO A 101 6.14 -22.01 -3.84
N ASP A 102 4.87 -21.73 -3.58
CA ASP A 102 3.90 -21.29 -4.59
C ASP A 102 3.78 -19.77 -4.64
N LEU A 103 3.92 -19.13 -3.49
CA LEU A 103 3.82 -17.69 -3.33
C LEU A 103 4.96 -17.17 -2.44
N LEU A 104 5.66 -16.13 -2.91
CA LEU A 104 6.59 -15.34 -2.11
C LEU A 104 6.03 -13.94 -1.89
N VAL A 105 5.87 -13.53 -0.64
CA VAL A 105 5.53 -12.17 -0.25
C VAL A 105 6.79 -11.50 0.25
N VAL A 106 7.27 -10.49 -0.46
CA VAL A 106 8.59 -9.90 -0.19
C VAL A 106 8.48 -8.42 0.15
N ARG A 107 9.09 -8.01 1.27
CA ARG A 107 9.29 -6.62 1.64
C ARG A 107 10.77 -6.31 1.81
N HIS A 108 11.27 -5.28 1.14
CA HIS A 108 12.69 -4.96 1.11
C HIS A 108 12.97 -3.45 1.29
N PRO A 109 14.06 -3.04 1.98
CA PRO A 109 14.41 -1.63 2.14
C PRO A 109 14.92 -0.96 0.84
N HIS A 110 15.38 -1.73 -0.16
CA HIS A 110 15.89 -1.20 -1.41
C HIS A 110 14.89 -1.34 -2.56
N SER A 111 14.72 -0.27 -3.33
CA SER A 111 13.88 -0.25 -4.53
C SER A 111 14.42 -1.20 -5.61
N GLY A 112 13.53 -1.96 -6.27
CA GLY A 112 13.90 -2.92 -7.31
C GLY A 112 14.36 -4.28 -6.81
N ALA A 113 14.62 -4.46 -5.51
CA ALA A 113 15.07 -5.74 -4.95
C ALA A 113 14.05 -6.85 -5.13
N VAL A 114 12.75 -6.53 -5.02
CA VAL A 114 11.67 -7.51 -5.22
C VAL A 114 11.56 -7.93 -6.67
N ASP A 115 11.76 -7.00 -7.60
CA ASP A 115 11.79 -7.27 -9.04
C ASP A 115 12.94 -8.19 -9.42
N LEU A 116 14.15 -7.90 -8.90
CA LEU A 116 15.33 -8.76 -9.08
C LEU A 116 15.09 -10.19 -8.57
N LEU A 117 14.45 -10.32 -7.39
CA LEU A 117 14.11 -11.61 -6.81
C LEU A 117 13.08 -12.36 -7.67
N ALA A 118 12.07 -11.67 -8.18
CA ALA A 118 11.03 -12.26 -9.02
C ALA A 118 11.58 -12.90 -10.31
N GLN A 119 12.69 -12.36 -10.85
CA GLN A 119 13.38 -12.92 -12.01
C GLN A 119 14.15 -14.23 -11.71
N LYS A 120 14.37 -14.58 -10.45
CA LYS A 120 15.18 -15.72 -10.00
C LYS A 120 14.36 -16.87 -9.42
N VAL A 121 13.03 -16.73 -9.34
CA VAL A 121 12.14 -17.74 -8.73
C VAL A 121 11.04 -18.15 -9.70
N GLU A 122 10.56 -19.39 -9.51
CA GLU A 122 9.49 -19.97 -10.31
C GLU A 122 8.08 -19.72 -9.74
N CYS A 123 7.98 -19.29 -8.49
CA CYS A 123 6.70 -19.01 -7.81
C CYS A 123 6.16 -17.63 -8.13
N ALA A 124 4.92 -17.33 -7.75
CA ALA A 124 4.39 -15.98 -7.81
C ALA A 124 5.04 -15.10 -6.72
N VAL A 125 5.32 -13.85 -7.06
CA VAL A 125 5.90 -12.88 -6.12
C VAL A 125 4.94 -11.72 -5.92
N VAL A 126 4.71 -11.37 -4.65
CA VAL A 126 3.93 -10.19 -4.25
C VAL A 126 4.85 -9.19 -3.55
N ASN A 127 4.92 -7.99 -4.09
CA ASN A 127 5.65 -6.89 -3.48
C ASN A 127 4.87 -6.32 -2.28
N ALA A 128 5.37 -6.55 -1.07
CA ALA A 128 4.84 -6.01 0.18
C ALA A 128 5.47 -4.65 0.58
N GLY A 129 6.15 -4.03 -0.38
CA GLY A 129 6.80 -2.73 -0.29
C GLY A 129 8.31 -2.79 -0.44
N ASP A 130 8.85 -2.11 -1.45
CA ASP A 130 10.29 -2.03 -1.74
C ASP A 130 10.78 -0.58 -1.76
N GLY A 131 11.69 -0.25 -0.87
CA GLY A 131 12.34 1.06 -0.76
C GLY A 131 11.36 2.23 -0.83
N ARG A 132 11.58 3.13 -1.78
CA ARG A 132 10.69 4.26 -2.15
C ARG A 132 9.91 3.99 -3.44
N HIS A 133 9.98 2.75 -3.97
CA HIS A 133 9.47 2.40 -5.28
C HIS A 133 7.96 2.14 -5.25
N GLU A 134 7.51 0.97 -4.80
CA GLU A 134 6.08 0.65 -4.82
C GLU A 134 5.61 -0.16 -3.60
N HIS A 135 4.32 -0.09 -3.33
CA HIS A 135 3.60 -0.94 -2.40
C HIS A 135 2.19 -1.24 -2.97
N PRO A 136 2.10 -2.12 -3.99
CA PRO A 136 0.89 -2.28 -4.79
C PRO A 136 -0.33 -2.65 -3.94
N THR A 137 -0.20 -3.57 -2.98
CA THR A 137 -1.34 -3.95 -2.13
C THR A 137 -1.81 -2.83 -1.19
N GLN A 138 -0.96 -1.81 -0.92
CA GLN A 138 -1.39 -0.62 -0.19
C GLN A 138 -2.25 0.27 -1.08
N ALA A 139 -1.81 0.57 -2.30
CA ALA A 139 -2.62 1.38 -3.22
C ALA A 139 -3.97 0.70 -3.54
N LEU A 140 -3.98 -0.62 -3.69
CA LEU A 140 -5.21 -1.38 -3.92
C LEU A 140 -6.18 -1.33 -2.72
N LEU A 141 -5.67 -1.45 -1.48
CA LEU A 141 -6.55 -1.33 -0.30
C LEU A 141 -7.05 0.10 -0.10
N ASP A 142 -6.22 1.09 -0.41
CA ASP A 142 -6.62 2.51 -0.40
C ASP A 142 -7.72 2.76 -1.43
N ALA A 143 -7.56 2.24 -2.65
CA ALA A 143 -8.56 2.31 -3.71
C ALA A 143 -9.88 1.62 -3.33
N LEU A 144 -9.82 0.43 -2.71
CA LEU A 144 -11.01 -0.27 -2.23
C LEU A 144 -11.74 0.55 -1.15
N THR A 145 -10.98 1.12 -0.22
CA THR A 145 -11.53 1.97 0.85
C THR A 145 -12.22 3.21 0.27
N ILE A 146 -11.57 3.89 -0.70
CA ILE A 146 -12.17 5.04 -1.42
C ILE A 146 -13.44 4.60 -2.13
N ARG A 147 -13.41 3.50 -2.90
CA ARG A 147 -14.56 2.99 -3.65
C ARG A 147 -15.75 2.71 -2.73
N ARG A 148 -15.50 2.11 -1.57
CA ARG A 148 -16.54 1.81 -0.58
C ARG A 148 -17.14 3.07 0.05
N ALA A 149 -16.30 4.02 0.45
CA ALA A 149 -16.73 5.24 1.11
C ALA A 149 -17.42 6.23 0.16
N LYS A 150 -16.97 6.30 -1.11
CA LYS A 150 -17.48 7.27 -2.09
C LYS A 150 -18.42 6.67 -3.14
N GLY A 151 -18.65 5.35 -3.13
CA GLY A 151 -19.49 4.65 -4.11
C GLY A 151 -18.88 4.55 -5.52
N ARG A 152 -17.69 5.12 -5.75
CA ARG A 152 -16.98 5.13 -7.02
C ARG A 152 -15.48 5.28 -6.81
N LEU A 153 -14.69 4.97 -7.84
CA LEU A 153 -13.22 5.15 -7.86
C LEU A 153 -12.76 5.92 -9.11
N HIS A 154 -13.56 6.77 -9.66
CA HIS A 154 -13.22 7.62 -10.81
C HIS A 154 -13.79 9.02 -10.62
N ARG A 155 -13.19 10.02 -11.29
CA ARG A 155 -13.62 11.42 -11.25
C ARG A 155 -13.72 11.97 -9.81
N LEU A 156 -12.80 11.57 -8.94
CA LEU A 156 -12.62 12.11 -7.62
C LEU A 156 -11.41 13.05 -7.62
N THR A 157 -11.41 14.03 -6.74
CA THR A 157 -10.24 14.82 -6.42
C THR A 157 -9.62 14.25 -5.14
N VAL A 158 -8.39 13.72 -5.25
CA VAL A 158 -7.65 13.11 -4.15
C VAL A 158 -6.43 13.96 -3.83
N ALA A 159 -6.38 14.53 -2.62
CA ALA A 159 -5.21 15.24 -2.10
C ALA A 159 -4.33 14.26 -1.31
N ILE A 160 -3.10 14.05 -1.76
CA ILE A 160 -2.07 13.26 -1.07
C ILE A 160 -1.11 14.25 -0.44
N CYS A 161 -1.05 14.27 0.90
CA CYS A 161 -0.40 15.33 1.67
C CYS A 161 0.74 14.77 2.52
N GLY A 162 1.89 15.44 2.50
CA GLY A 162 3.00 15.17 3.40
C GLY A 162 4.32 14.83 2.70
N ASP A 163 4.99 13.78 3.15
CA ASP A 163 6.28 13.33 2.62
C ASP A 163 6.10 12.49 1.35
N ILE A 164 6.02 13.15 0.22
CA ILE A 164 5.84 12.51 -1.09
C ILE A 164 7.14 11.84 -1.56
N ALA A 165 8.29 12.52 -1.37
CA ALA A 165 9.58 12.08 -1.92
C ALA A 165 10.07 10.73 -1.37
N HIS A 166 9.73 10.41 -0.12
CA HIS A 166 10.17 9.17 0.53
C HIS A 166 9.05 8.11 0.62
N SER A 167 7.87 8.41 0.07
CA SER A 167 6.69 7.55 0.22
C SER A 167 6.42 6.68 -1.00
N ARG A 168 6.71 5.38 -0.90
CA ARG A 168 6.25 4.38 -1.87
C ARG A 168 4.72 4.29 -1.96
N VAL A 169 4.02 4.67 -0.89
CA VAL A 169 2.55 4.70 -0.86
C VAL A 169 2.03 5.83 -1.75
N ALA A 170 2.64 7.02 -1.67
CA ALA A 170 2.29 8.12 -2.57
C ALA A 170 2.47 7.71 -4.04
N ARG A 171 3.61 7.10 -4.37
CA ARG A 171 3.92 6.67 -5.74
C ARG A 171 2.91 5.66 -6.27
N SER A 172 2.64 4.58 -5.53
CA SER A 172 1.68 3.56 -5.97
C SER A 172 0.26 4.11 -6.10
N ASN A 173 -0.17 4.98 -5.16
CA ASN A 173 -1.48 5.64 -5.24
C ASN A 173 -1.56 6.61 -6.42
N LEU A 174 -0.50 7.37 -6.70
CA LEU A 174 -0.45 8.27 -7.85
C LEU A 174 -0.70 7.51 -9.15
N ILE A 175 -0.02 6.39 -9.35
CA ILE A 175 -0.17 5.55 -10.55
C ILE A 175 -1.59 4.96 -10.60
N LEU A 176 -2.07 4.36 -9.51
CA LEU A 176 -3.40 3.72 -9.49
C LEU A 176 -4.52 4.72 -9.73
N LEU A 177 -4.50 5.82 -8.99
CA LEU A 177 -5.56 6.84 -9.09
C LEU A 177 -5.59 7.51 -10.45
N GLY A 178 -4.42 7.73 -11.07
CA GLY A 178 -4.32 8.22 -12.44
C GLY A 178 -4.94 7.25 -13.44
N LYS A 179 -4.61 5.94 -13.36
CA LYS A 179 -5.21 4.89 -14.21
C LYS A 179 -6.73 4.79 -14.05
N MET A 180 -7.25 5.12 -12.88
CA MET A 180 -8.67 5.14 -12.57
C MET A 180 -9.32 6.52 -12.79
N GLU A 181 -8.70 7.39 -13.60
CA GLU A 181 -9.22 8.70 -14.03
C GLU A 181 -9.57 9.65 -12.86
N ASN A 182 -8.79 9.65 -11.79
CA ASN A 182 -8.93 10.59 -10.70
C ASN A 182 -7.97 11.77 -10.86
N ARG A 183 -8.37 12.94 -10.38
CA ARG A 183 -7.51 14.11 -10.25
C ARG A 183 -6.70 14.01 -8.97
N VAL A 184 -5.39 13.89 -9.10
CA VAL A 184 -4.49 13.81 -7.94
C VAL A 184 -3.81 15.16 -7.71
N ARG A 185 -3.81 15.60 -6.45
CA ARG A 185 -3.04 16.77 -5.97
C ARG A 185 -2.01 16.29 -4.97
N LEU A 186 -0.78 16.69 -5.16
CA LEU A 186 0.31 16.47 -4.21
C LEU A 186 0.55 17.72 -3.41
N VAL A 187 0.49 17.59 -2.08
CA VAL A 187 0.56 18.72 -1.16
C VAL A 187 1.66 18.48 -0.13
N GLY A 188 2.63 19.39 -0.05
CA GLY A 188 3.71 19.22 0.92
C GLY A 188 4.83 20.23 0.77
N PRO A 189 5.79 20.23 1.71
CA PRO A 189 6.96 21.11 1.59
C PRO A 189 7.72 20.85 0.28
N PRO A 190 8.26 21.87 -0.37
CA PRO A 190 9.10 21.69 -1.56
C PRO A 190 10.26 20.73 -1.34
N THR A 191 10.84 20.69 -0.14
CA THR A 191 11.93 19.77 0.26
C THR A 191 11.50 18.29 0.33
N LEU A 192 10.20 18.02 0.45
CA LEU A 192 9.61 16.67 0.49
C LEU A 192 8.85 16.31 -0.79
N MET A 193 9.03 17.12 -1.85
CA MET A 193 8.42 16.88 -3.16
C MET A 193 9.47 16.33 -4.13
N PRO A 194 9.19 15.22 -4.84
CA PRO A 194 10.13 14.69 -5.84
C PRO A 194 10.34 15.69 -6.98
N ALA A 195 11.58 15.85 -7.42
CA ALA A 195 11.86 16.65 -8.61
C ALA A 195 11.14 16.07 -9.83
N GLY A 196 10.59 16.94 -10.67
CA GLY A 196 9.90 16.54 -11.90
C GLY A 196 8.53 15.89 -11.72
N VAL A 197 8.00 15.73 -10.49
CA VAL A 197 6.72 15.03 -10.28
C VAL A 197 5.53 15.71 -10.96
N ALA A 198 5.59 17.04 -11.17
CA ALA A 198 4.56 17.77 -11.91
C ALA A 198 4.46 17.35 -13.40
N GLU A 199 5.54 16.82 -13.98
CA GLU A 199 5.58 16.31 -15.37
C GLU A 199 4.69 15.08 -15.55
N LEU A 200 4.29 14.41 -14.47
CA LEU A 200 3.33 13.31 -14.47
C LEU A 200 1.86 13.78 -14.63
N GLY A 201 1.64 15.08 -14.87
CA GLY A 201 0.30 15.63 -15.08
C GLY A 201 -0.52 15.81 -13.81
N VAL A 202 0.14 15.86 -12.65
CA VAL A 202 -0.50 16.07 -11.34
C VAL A 202 -0.33 17.51 -10.86
N GLU A 203 -1.29 17.99 -10.08
CA GLU A 203 -1.18 19.29 -9.44
C GLU A 203 -0.26 19.19 -8.22
N VAL A 204 0.66 20.15 -8.09
CA VAL A 204 1.61 20.20 -6.96
C VAL A 204 1.49 21.57 -6.28
N THR A 205 1.39 21.58 -4.96
CA THR A 205 1.32 22.80 -4.16
C THR A 205 1.92 22.62 -2.78
N ASP A 206 2.45 23.69 -2.21
CA ASP A 206 2.88 23.79 -0.82
C ASP A 206 1.86 24.50 0.08
N ASP A 207 0.68 24.84 -0.47
CA ASP A 207 -0.46 25.42 0.25
C ASP A 207 -1.52 24.36 0.54
N MET A 208 -1.69 24.00 1.81
CA MET A 208 -2.71 23.04 2.25
C MET A 208 -4.13 23.51 1.91
N GLY A 209 -4.42 24.83 2.03
CA GLY A 209 -5.73 25.37 1.72
C GLY A 209 -6.10 25.21 0.24
N ALA A 210 -5.15 25.48 -0.66
CA ALA A 210 -5.32 25.28 -2.10
C ALA A 210 -5.40 23.79 -2.46
N GLY A 211 -4.54 22.97 -1.88
CA GLY A 211 -4.47 21.54 -2.15
C GLY A 211 -5.73 20.78 -1.71
N LEU A 212 -6.31 21.17 -0.58
CA LEU A 212 -7.51 20.53 -0.04
C LEU A 212 -8.82 21.06 -0.63
N ARG A 213 -8.82 22.19 -1.36
CA ARG A 213 -10.04 22.80 -1.88
C ARG A 213 -10.87 21.80 -2.70
N ASP A 214 -12.10 21.57 -2.27
CA ASP A 214 -13.06 20.70 -2.92
C ASP A 214 -12.56 19.24 -3.12
N ALA A 215 -11.60 18.79 -2.33
CA ALA A 215 -11.14 17.41 -2.36
C ALA A 215 -12.21 16.44 -1.86
N ASP A 216 -12.36 15.31 -2.53
CA ASP A 216 -13.22 14.19 -2.11
C ASP A 216 -12.52 13.30 -1.07
N VAL A 217 -11.19 13.21 -1.18
CA VAL A 217 -10.34 12.37 -0.34
C VAL A 217 -9.10 13.15 0.08
N VAL A 218 -8.76 13.09 1.35
CA VAL A 218 -7.53 13.64 1.91
C VAL A 218 -6.70 12.49 2.48
N MET A 219 -5.60 12.15 1.82
CA MET A 219 -4.68 11.11 2.25
C MET A 219 -3.45 11.74 2.88
N MET A 220 -3.31 11.59 4.20
CA MET A 220 -2.13 12.05 4.91
C MET A 220 -1.04 11.00 4.89
N LEU A 221 0.20 11.43 4.72
CA LEU A 221 1.38 10.56 4.72
C LEU A 221 2.22 10.80 5.97
N ARG A 222 2.77 9.72 6.52
CA ARG A 222 3.72 9.81 7.62
C ARG A 222 5.03 10.47 7.19
N LEU A 223 5.60 11.33 8.03
CA LEU A 223 6.98 11.79 7.88
C LEU A 223 7.94 10.62 8.07
N GLN A 224 8.70 10.29 7.03
CA GLN A 224 9.62 9.13 6.98
C GLN A 224 11.01 9.52 7.48
N ARG A 225 11.14 9.96 8.74
CA ARG A 225 12.39 10.48 9.29
C ARG A 225 13.56 9.51 9.14
N GLU A 226 13.30 8.22 9.29
CA GLU A 226 14.27 7.15 9.11
C GLU A 226 14.84 7.03 7.68
N ARG A 227 14.26 7.76 6.72
CA ARG A 227 14.67 7.82 5.31
C ARG A 227 15.20 9.18 4.90
N MET A 228 15.28 10.13 5.84
CA MET A 228 15.75 11.49 5.62
C MET A 228 17.20 11.63 6.07
N ASP A 229 18.10 11.82 5.12
CA ASP A 229 19.49 12.18 5.39
C ASP A 229 19.62 13.71 5.31
N GLY A 230 19.39 14.43 6.42
CA GLY A 230 19.49 15.89 6.49
C GLY A 230 18.27 16.61 7.03
N ALA A 231 18.31 17.95 7.00
CA ALA A 231 17.27 18.85 7.51
C ALA A 231 16.22 19.13 6.42
N PHE A 232 15.26 18.25 6.22
CA PHE A 232 14.17 18.43 5.26
C PHE A 232 13.01 19.29 5.79
N ILE A 233 12.86 19.36 7.11
CA ILE A 233 11.84 20.18 7.79
C ILE A 233 12.51 20.93 8.95
N PRO A 234 12.09 22.20 9.23
CA PRO A 234 12.68 22.97 10.32
C PRO A 234 12.39 22.37 11.71
N SER A 235 11.13 21.99 11.97
CA SER A 235 10.68 21.33 13.19
C SER A 235 9.33 20.61 12.94
N GLU A 236 8.97 19.67 13.82
CA GLU A 236 7.63 19.03 13.78
C GLU A 236 6.52 20.04 14.05
N ARG A 237 6.74 20.99 14.97
CA ARG A 237 5.75 22.00 15.29
C ARG A 237 5.44 22.90 14.10
N GLU A 238 6.46 23.33 13.37
CA GLU A 238 6.29 24.13 12.17
C GLU A 238 5.67 23.32 11.04
N TYR A 239 6.10 22.06 10.87
CA TYR A 239 5.48 21.15 9.94
C TYR A 239 3.99 20.95 10.22
N TYR A 240 3.60 20.67 11.48
CA TYR A 240 2.20 20.52 11.86
C TYR A 240 1.41 21.78 11.57
N HIS A 241 1.95 22.94 11.92
CA HIS A 241 1.28 24.22 11.67
C HIS A 241 0.99 24.44 10.18
N ARG A 242 1.93 24.12 9.30
CA ARG A 242 1.78 24.33 7.85
C ARG A 242 1.08 23.18 7.14
N PHE A 243 1.45 21.95 7.43
CA PHE A 243 1.09 20.75 6.66
C PHE A 243 0.35 19.68 7.47
N GLY A 244 0.30 19.74 8.79
CA GLY A 244 -0.51 18.84 9.61
C GLY A 244 -2.00 19.09 9.37
N LEU A 245 -2.77 18.03 9.24
CA LEU A 245 -4.22 18.11 9.03
C LEU A 245 -4.95 18.31 10.35
N ASP A 246 -5.71 19.38 10.44
CA ASP A 246 -6.64 19.71 11.51
C ASP A 246 -8.04 19.98 10.94
N ALA A 247 -9.02 20.18 11.80
CA ALA A 247 -10.42 20.43 11.39
C ALA A 247 -10.58 21.70 10.54
N ALA A 248 -9.78 22.76 10.82
CA ALA A 248 -9.84 24.02 10.07
C ALA A 248 -9.33 23.84 8.65
N LYS A 249 -8.22 23.08 8.46
CA LYS A 249 -7.71 22.77 7.12
C LYS A 249 -8.65 21.82 6.38
N LEU A 250 -9.17 20.77 7.07
CA LEU A 250 -10.11 19.83 6.47
C LEU A 250 -11.42 20.50 5.99
N SER A 251 -11.84 21.62 6.62
CA SER A 251 -13.02 22.37 6.19
C SER A 251 -12.92 22.95 4.78
N ARG A 252 -11.72 23.00 4.18
CA ARG A 252 -11.50 23.39 2.78
C ARG A 252 -11.87 22.29 1.78
N ALA A 253 -11.86 21.04 2.21
CA ALA A 253 -12.32 19.92 1.42
C ALA A 253 -13.86 19.85 1.40
N LYS A 254 -14.41 18.95 0.59
CA LYS A 254 -15.85 18.76 0.56
C LYS A 254 -16.41 18.36 1.95
N PRO A 255 -17.67 18.72 2.25
CA PRO A 255 -18.28 18.34 3.54
C PRO A 255 -18.28 16.83 3.80
N ASP A 256 -18.35 16.01 2.75
CA ASP A 256 -18.31 14.55 2.78
C ASP A 256 -16.92 13.96 2.50
N ALA A 257 -15.86 14.78 2.47
CA ALA A 257 -14.51 14.30 2.23
C ALA A 257 -14.07 13.32 3.32
N ILE A 258 -13.42 12.22 2.91
CA ILE A 258 -12.86 11.22 3.81
C ILE A 258 -11.38 11.49 4.07
N VAL A 259 -10.93 11.10 5.27
CA VAL A 259 -9.54 11.21 5.70
C VAL A 259 -8.92 9.82 5.78
N MET A 260 -7.77 9.66 5.16
CA MET A 260 -7.01 8.42 5.05
C MET A 260 -5.58 8.59 5.57
N HIS A 261 -5.01 7.49 6.07
CA HIS A 261 -3.60 7.43 6.46
C HIS A 261 -3.11 5.97 6.40
N PRO A 262 -2.00 5.65 5.71
CA PRO A 262 -1.53 4.25 5.56
C PRO A 262 -0.93 3.68 6.85
N GLY A 263 -0.76 4.51 7.88
CA GLY A 263 -0.16 4.14 9.17
C GLY A 263 1.32 3.71 9.10
N PRO A 264 2.02 3.69 10.26
CA PRO A 264 1.62 4.29 11.52
C PRO A 264 1.51 5.81 11.40
N MET A 265 0.63 6.43 12.17
CA MET A 265 0.52 7.88 12.20
C MET A 265 1.29 8.46 13.39
N ASN A 266 1.88 9.65 13.20
CA ASN A 266 2.42 10.46 14.28
C ASN A 266 1.39 11.55 14.62
N ARG A 267 0.56 11.29 15.63
CA ARG A 267 -0.49 12.22 16.09
C ARG A 267 0.13 13.53 16.53
N GLY A 268 -0.44 14.65 16.07
CA GLY A 268 0.10 15.98 16.33
C GLY A 268 1.30 16.37 15.45
N VAL A 269 1.65 15.56 14.45
CA VAL A 269 2.68 15.88 13.45
C VAL A 269 2.08 16.00 12.05
N GLU A 270 1.57 14.92 11.48
CA GLU A 270 0.90 14.97 10.17
C GLU A 270 -0.63 15.06 10.26
N ILE A 271 -1.22 14.65 11.39
CA ILE A 271 -2.67 14.67 11.61
C ILE A 271 -3.00 14.92 13.08
N ASP A 272 -4.05 15.70 13.31
CA ASP A 272 -4.63 15.86 14.65
C ASP A 272 -5.23 14.55 15.16
N GLY A 273 -5.02 14.23 16.43
CA GLY A 273 -5.48 12.97 17.02
C GLY A 273 -6.99 12.85 17.05
N THR A 274 -7.72 13.92 17.30
CA THR A 274 -9.19 13.90 17.34
C THR A 274 -9.78 13.68 15.96
N LEU A 275 -9.14 14.23 14.94
CA LEU A 275 -9.56 14.05 13.54
C LEU A 275 -9.24 12.62 13.04
N ALA A 276 -8.12 12.05 13.46
CA ALA A 276 -7.78 10.67 13.11
C ALA A 276 -8.80 9.65 13.67
N ASP A 277 -9.43 9.98 14.79
CA ASP A 277 -10.44 9.16 15.47
C ASP A 277 -11.89 9.56 15.14
N ASP A 278 -12.11 10.57 14.30
CA ASP A 278 -13.46 11.01 13.88
C ASP A 278 -14.13 9.97 12.99
N ILE A 279 -15.07 9.22 13.54
CA ILE A 279 -15.79 8.14 12.84
C ILE A 279 -16.60 8.61 11.62
N ASN A 280 -16.89 9.90 11.51
CA ASN A 280 -17.66 10.43 10.37
C ASN A 280 -16.78 10.80 9.18
N ARG A 281 -15.48 10.99 9.40
CA ARG A 281 -14.54 11.49 8.38
C ARG A 281 -13.36 10.53 8.16
N SER A 282 -12.85 9.92 9.23
CA SER A 282 -11.69 9.04 9.18
C SER A 282 -12.08 7.62 8.80
N VAL A 283 -11.48 7.10 7.73
CA VAL A 283 -11.62 5.71 7.28
C VAL A 283 -10.34 4.90 7.52
N ILE A 284 -9.47 5.36 8.43
CA ILE A 284 -8.15 4.75 8.69
C ILE A 284 -8.28 3.30 9.20
N GLN A 285 -9.26 3.03 10.04
CA GLN A 285 -9.51 1.66 10.53
C GLN A 285 -10.06 0.75 9.42
N GLU A 286 -10.91 1.30 8.55
CA GLU A 286 -11.42 0.57 7.40
C GLU A 286 -10.31 0.22 6.40
N GLN A 287 -9.30 1.09 6.21
CA GLN A 287 -8.11 0.75 5.41
C GLN A 287 -7.41 -0.51 5.94
N VAL A 288 -7.30 -0.68 7.25
CA VAL A 288 -6.68 -1.87 7.85
C VAL A 288 -7.49 -3.13 7.54
N GLU A 289 -8.83 -3.05 7.68
CA GLU A 289 -9.74 -4.15 7.33
C GLU A 289 -9.62 -4.53 5.85
N MET A 290 -9.69 -3.54 4.96
CA MET A 290 -9.55 -3.75 3.51
C MET A 290 -8.18 -4.35 3.13
N GLY A 291 -7.18 -4.12 3.96
CA GLY A 291 -5.83 -4.66 3.76
C GLY A 291 -5.79 -6.18 3.72
N VAL A 292 -6.52 -6.88 4.57
CA VAL A 292 -6.58 -8.35 4.55
C VAL A 292 -7.31 -8.82 3.30
N ALA A 293 -8.47 -8.24 3.00
CA ALA A 293 -9.29 -8.63 1.86
C ALA A 293 -8.58 -8.45 0.51
N VAL A 294 -7.86 -7.33 0.32
CA VAL A 294 -7.09 -7.07 -0.90
C VAL A 294 -5.92 -8.05 -1.05
N ARG A 295 -5.23 -8.39 0.05
CA ARG A 295 -4.15 -9.37 0.01
C ARG A 295 -4.67 -10.77 -0.30
N MET A 296 -5.83 -11.15 0.25
CA MET A 296 -6.53 -12.38 -0.15
C MET A 296 -6.83 -12.38 -1.64
N ALA A 297 -7.46 -11.34 -2.16
CA ALA A 297 -7.83 -11.24 -3.58
C ALA A 297 -6.61 -11.30 -4.51
N ALA A 298 -5.54 -10.58 -4.17
CA ALA A 298 -4.32 -10.58 -4.97
C ALA A 298 -3.67 -11.97 -5.03
N MET A 299 -3.55 -12.66 -3.90
CA MET A 299 -2.94 -14.00 -3.85
C MET A 299 -3.82 -15.05 -4.53
N ASP A 300 -5.12 -15.01 -4.33
CA ASP A 300 -6.09 -15.90 -4.98
C ASP A 300 -6.03 -15.76 -6.51
N LEU A 301 -6.08 -14.52 -7.04
CA LEU A 301 -6.03 -14.28 -8.47
C LEU A 301 -4.68 -14.64 -9.10
N LEU A 302 -3.55 -14.49 -8.37
CA LEU A 302 -2.23 -14.93 -8.83
C LEU A 302 -2.07 -16.45 -8.82
N ALA A 303 -2.77 -17.15 -7.92
CA ALA A 303 -2.72 -18.62 -7.83
C ALA A 303 -3.67 -19.29 -8.81
N ALA A 304 -4.80 -18.66 -9.18
CA ALA A 304 -5.82 -19.22 -10.05
C ALA A 304 -5.32 -19.65 -11.44
N ASP A 305 -4.26 -19.01 -11.96
CA ASP A 305 -3.64 -19.36 -13.23
C ASP A 305 -2.66 -20.55 -13.13
N ARG A 306 -2.43 -21.04 -11.90
CA ARG A 306 -1.57 -22.19 -11.62
C ARG A 306 -2.46 -23.38 -11.29
N GLY A 307 -3.08 -24.00 -12.31
CA GLY A 307 -3.83 -25.23 -12.15
C GLY A 307 -3.06 -26.25 -11.28
N PRO A 308 -3.74 -27.25 -10.70
CA PRO A 308 -3.07 -28.22 -9.86
C PRO A 308 -1.86 -28.78 -10.60
N ARG A 309 -0.66 -28.63 -10.00
CA ARG A 309 0.55 -29.27 -10.51
C ARG A 309 0.29 -30.78 -10.44
N GLY A 310 0.00 -31.39 -11.60
CA GLY A 310 -0.12 -32.84 -11.75
C GLY A 310 1.17 -33.56 -11.36
#